data_9c21b8b598bb6522246ba496d90a08eb
#
_entry.id   9c21b8b598bb6522246ba496d90a08eb
#
_cell.length_a   1.000
_cell.length_b   1.000
_cell.length_c   1.000
_cell.angle_alpha   90.00
_cell.angle_beta   90.00
_cell.angle_gamma   90.00
#
_symmetry.space_group_name_H-M   'P 1'
#
loop_
_entity.id
_entity.type
_entity.pdbx_description
1 polymer ?
#
loop_
_entity_poly.entity_id
_entity_poly.type
_entity_poly.pdbx_seq_one_letter_code
_entity_poly.pdbx_strand_id
1 'polypeptide(L)'
;AVASLLAGAAAAAAGVICVWRRRDAGGLAAVVVAGAAVVTVLVGGVLPRADALQVSRQLATAVRALGEQRPLAIVGYHEPSAVFLLGTDLALTNGAGAADHLAREGDGLALVEARFDAEFRAALAAHGLTVTRSAEIRGLNYSRGQEVTIAVYARR
;
A
#
# COMPACT_ATOMS: atom_id res chain seq x y z
N ALA A 1 9.01 1.47 -17.19
CA ALA A 1 7.56 1.63 -17.05
C ALA A 1 6.92 2.30 -18.29
N VAL A 2 7.41 3.51 -18.71
CA VAL A 2 6.84 4.23 -19.86
C VAL A 2 6.99 3.44 -21.16
N ALA A 3 8.17 2.84 -21.43
CA ALA A 3 8.40 2.02 -22.61
C ALA A 3 7.47 0.80 -22.71
N SER A 4 7.16 0.18 -21.57
CA SER A 4 6.24 -0.97 -21.53
C SER A 4 4.79 -0.57 -21.80
N LEU A 5 4.37 0.62 -21.31
CA LEU A 5 3.05 1.18 -21.60
C LEU A 5 2.90 1.54 -23.07
N LEU A 6 3.93 2.15 -23.68
CA LEU A 6 3.95 2.50 -25.09
C LEU A 6 3.91 1.25 -25.98
N ALA A 7 4.66 0.20 -25.64
CA ALA A 7 4.63 -1.07 -26.35
C ALA A 7 3.25 -1.75 -26.25
N GLY A 8 2.62 -1.74 -25.09
CA GLY A 8 1.26 -2.27 -24.91
C GLY A 8 0.22 -1.49 -25.71
N ALA A 9 0.29 -0.15 -25.68
CA ALA A 9 -0.61 0.70 -26.48
C ALA A 9 -0.43 0.49 -27.98
N ALA A 10 0.81 0.36 -28.46
CA ALA A 10 1.10 0.08 -29.86
C ALA A 10 0.57 -1.30 -30.31
N ALA A 11 0.73 -2.32 -29.45
CA ALA A 11 0.19 -3.66 -29.73
C ALA A 11 -1.34 -3.66 -29.78
N ALA A 12 -2.02 -2.95 -28.87
CA ALA A 12 -3.47 -2.79 -28.86
C ALA A 12 -3.97 -2.06 -30.12
N ALA A 13 -3.32 -0.96 -30.50
CA ALA A 13 -3.66 -0.21 -31.73
C ALA A 13 -3.47 -1.07 -32.99
N ALA A 14 -2.38 -1.81 -33.07
CA ALA A 14 -2.15 -2.75 -34.18
C ALA A 14 -3.22 -3.84 -34.24
N GLY A 15 -3.63 -4.39 -33.09
CA GLY A 15 -4.73 -5.37 -33.02
C GLY A 15 -6.05 -4.82 -33.56
N VAL A 16 -6.44 -3.61 -33.10
CA VAL A 16 -7.66 -2.92 -33.57
C VAL A 16 -7.62 -2.68 -35.07
N ILE A 17 -6.48 -2.20 -35.63
CA ILE A 17 -6.31 -1.97 -37.07
C ILE A 17 -6.42 -3.28 -37.85
N CYS A 18 -5.85 -4.39 -37.37
CA CYS A 18 -5.95 -5.70 -37.97
C CYS A 18 -7.40 -6.19 -38.03
N VAL A 19 -8.17 -6.07 -36.96
CA VAL A 19 -9.60 -6.42 -36.94
C VAL A 19 -10.40 -5.56 -37.91
N TRP A 20 -10.12 -4.29 -38.01
CA TRP A 20 -10.84 -3.36 -38.90
C TRP A 20 -10.58 -3.65 -40.36
N ARG A 21 -9.38 -4.12 -40.71
CA ARG A 21 -8.98 -4.48 -42.06
C ARG A 21 -9.35 -5.90 -42.48
N ARG A 22 -9.44 -6.84 -41.53
CA ARG A 22 -9.73 -8.26 -41.77
C ARG A 22 -10.85 -8.70 -40.84
N ARG A 23 -12.05 -8.87 -41.37
CA ARG A 23 -13.21 -9.42 -40.63
C ARG A 23 -13.18 -10.96 -40.60
N ASP A 24 -12.02 -11.54 -40.34
CA ASP A 24 -11.79 -12.98 -40.29
C ASP A 24 -11.31 -13.45 -38.91
N ALA A 25 -11.22 -14.77 -38.73
CA ALA A 25 -10.75 -15.38 -37.48
C ALA A 25 -9.34 -14.93 -37.08
N GLY A 26 -8.48 -14.58 -38.02
CA GLY A 26 -7.14 -14.07 -37.80
C GLY A 26 -7.15 -12.70 -37.11
N GLY A 27 -8.08 -11.83 -37.49
CA GLY A 27 -8.25 -10.52 -36.84
C GLY A 27 -8.71 -10.65 -35.40
N LEU A 28 -9.66 -11.56 -35.11
CA LEU A 28 -10.10 -11.83 -33.75
C LEU A 28 -8.96 -12.38 -32.87
N ALA A 29 -8.21 -13.34 -33.40
CA ALA A 29 -7.05 -13.90 -32.69
C ALA A 29 -6.00 -12.81 -32.35
N ALA A 30 -5.73 -11.88 -33.29
CA ALA A 30 -4.80 -10.78 -33.09
C ALA A 30 -5.25 -9.86 -31.94
N VAL A 31 -6.53 -9.55 -31.79
CA VAL A 31 -7.08 -8.74 -30.68
C VAL A 31 -6.94 -9.46 -29.36
N VAL A 32 -7.25 -10.75 -29.28
CA VAL A 32 -7.12 -11.56 -28.07
C VAL A 32 -5.66 -11.60 -27.59
N VAL A 33 -4.72 -11.85 -28.51
CA VAL A 33 -3.29 -11.87 -28.21
C VAL A 33 -2.80 -10.50 -27.77
N ALA A 34 -3.19 -9.42 -28.45
CA ALA A 34 -2.82 -8.06 -28.06
C ALA A 34 -3.39 -7.70 -26.68
N GLY A 35 -4.65 -8.04 -26.40
CA GLY A 35 -5.28 -7.83 -25.09
C GLY A 35 -4.57 -8.61 -23.99
N ALA A 36 -4.26 -9.88 -24.20
CA ALA A 36 -3.50 -10.69 -23.27
C ALA A 36 -2.11 -10.12 -22.99
N ALA A 37 -1.42 -9.64 -24.04
CA ALA A 37 -0.11 -8.99 -23.90
C ALA A 37 -0.19 -7.70 -23.05
N VAL A 38 -1.20 -6.86 -23.27
CA VAL A 38 -1.43 -5.64 -22.48
C VAL A 38 -1.68 -5.98 -21.01
N VAL A 39 -2.57 -6.94 -20.72
CA VAL A 39 -2.85 -7.38 -19.35
C VAL A 39 -1.59 -7.95 -18.69
N THR A 40 -0.83 -8.77 -19.38
CA THR A 40 0.42 -9.35 -18.89
C THR A 40 1.43 -8.26 -18.54
N VAL A 41 1.60 -7.24 -19.38
CA VAL A 41 2.50 -6.11 -19.12
C VAL A 41 2.02 -5.27 -17.96
N LEU A 42 0.72 -5.00 -17.85
CA LEU A 42 0.15 -4.23 -16.74
C LEU A 42 0.31 -4.98 -15.41
N VAL A 43 -0.15 -6.22 -15.35
CA VAL A 43 -0.18 -7.00 -14.11
C VAL A 43 1.22 -7.49 -13.71
N GLY A 44 2.02 -7.97 -14.68
CA GLY A 44 3.36 -8.50 -14.41
C GLY A 44 4.47 -7.46 -14.40
N GLY A 45 4.27 -6.32 -15.07
CA GLY A 45 5.31 -5.30 -15.24
C GLY A 45 5.07 -3.99 -14.52
N VAL A 46 3.88 -3.41 -14.64
CA VAL A 46 3.58 -2.05 -14.14
C VAL A 46 3.11 -2.07 -12.70
N LEU A 47 2.09 -2.86 -12.38
CA LEU A 47 1.50 -2.91 -11.03
C LEU A 47 2.50 -3.30 -9.93
N PRO A 48 3.38 -4.31 -10.13
CA PRO A 48 4.37 -4.66 -9.09
C PRO A 48 5.42 -3.57 -8.84
N ARG A 49 5.58 -2.63 -9.77
CA ARG A 49 6.54 -1.51 -9.67
C ARG A 49 5.89 -0.18 -9.31
N ALA A 50 4.59 -0.17 -9.12
CA ALA A 50 3.84 1.02 -8.70
C ALA A 50 3.87 1.14 -7.17
N ASP A 51 5.00 1.56 -6.60
CA ASP A 51 5.21 1.64 -5.15
C ASP A 51 4.13 2.46 -4.44
N ALA A 52 3.63 3.51 -5.07
CA ALA A 52 2.54 4.32 -4.53
C ALA A 52 1.25 3.52 -4.25
N LEU A 53 1.02 2.40 -4.96
CA LEU A 53 -0.12 1.51 -4.74
C LEU A 53 0.17 0.39 -3.71
N GLN A 54 1.41 0.29 -3.22
CA GLN A 54 1.85 -0.81 -2.36
C GLN A 54 2.11 -0.35 -0.92
N VAL A 55 1.27 0.54 -0.39
CA VAL A 55 1.41 1.10 0.96
C VAL A 55 1.54 0.00 2.01
N SER A 56 0.67 -1.02 2.00
CA SER A 56 0.72 -2.14 2.96
C SER A 56 2.03 -2.93 2.90
N ARG A 57 2.61 -3.12 1.70
CA ARG A 57 3.91 -3.78 1.55
C ARG A 57 5.05 -2.94 2.12
N GLN A 58 5.03 -1.62 1.87
CA GLN A 58 6.02 -0.70 2.42
C GLN A 58 5.94 -0.66 3.95
N LEU A 59 4.72 -0.62 4.51
CA LEU A 59 4.50 -0.71 5.96
C LEU A 59 5.07 -2.01 6.53
N ALA A 60 4.76 -3.15 5.91
CA ALA A 60 5.28 -4.44 6.36
C ALA A 60 6.82 -4.49 6.30
N THR A 61 7.44 -3.91 5.27
CA THR A 61 8.89 -3.82 5.17
C THR A 61 9.48 -2.94 6.28
N ALA A 62 8.88 -1.79 6.57
CA ALA A 62 9.32 -0.89 7.63
C ALA A 62 9.18 -1.53 9.03
N VAL A 63 8.07 -2.22 9.28
CA VAL A 63 7.84 -2.94 10.55
C VAL A 63 8.86 -4.06 10.74
N ARG A 64 9.12 -4.88 9.70
CA ARG A 64 10.13 -5.94 9.75
C ARG A 64 11.53 -5.43 10.06
N ALA A 65 11.88 -4.28 9.50
CA ALA A 65 13.18 -3.66 9.78
C ALA A 65 13.33 -3.21 11.26
N LEU A 66 12.22 -3.02 11.98
CA LEU A 66 12.19 -2.63 13.39
C LEU A 66 12.01 -3.81 14.36
N GLY A 67 11.71 -5.02 13.83
CA GLY A 67 11.49 -6.24 14.61
C GLY A 67 10.10 -6.86 14.36
N GLU A 68 10.06 -8.04 13.76
CA GLU A 68 8.83 -8.68 13.25
C GLU A 68 7.79 -9.06 14.32
N GLN A 69 8.20 -9.22 15.58
CA GLN A 69 7.32 -9.73 16.65
C GLN A 69 6.91 -8.67 17.66
N ARG A 70 7.06 -7.39 17.31
CA ARG A 70 6.67 -6.31 18.19
C ARG A 70 5.15 -6.11 18.15
N PRO A 71 4.50 -5.92 19.30
CA PRO A 71 3.08 -5.56 19.36
C PRO A 71 2.79 -4.33 18.50
N LEU A 72 1.74 -4.40 17.68
CA LEU A 72 1.48 -3.41 16.64
C LEU A 72 0.09 -2.81 16.77
N ALA A 73 0.00 -1.48 16.77
CA ALA A 73 -1.24 -0.73 16.62
C ALA A 73 -1.28 0.00 15.27
N ILE A 74 -2.45 0.04 14.64
CA ILE A 74 -2.65 0.77 13.39
C ILE A 74 -3.84 1.72 13.50
N VAL A 75 -3.64 2.97 13.07
CA VAL A 75 -4.61 4.05 13.17
C VAL A 75 -4.94 4.60 11.79
N GLY A 76 -6.21 4.56 11.41
CA GLY A 76 -6.75 5.18 10.20
C GLY A 76 -6.63 4.33 8.93
N TYR A 77 -5.55 3.60 8.75
CA TYR A 77 -5.31 2.76 7.58
C TYR A 77 -5.70 1.31 7.86
N HIS A 78 -6.98 0.98 7.67
CA HIS A 78 -7.55 -0.35 7.96
C HIS A 78 -7.77 -1.17 6.69
N GLU A 79 -6.75 -1.27 5.84
CA GLU A 79 -6.84 -2.06 4.62
C GLU A 79 -6.61 -3.56 4.90
N PRO A 80 -7.41 -4.46 4.32
CA PRO A 80 -7.24 -5.91 4.50
C PRO A 80 -5.83 -6.40 4.15
N SER A 81 -5.19 -5.79 3.14
CA SER A 81 -3.83 -6.09 2.75
C SER A 81 -2.80 -5.75 3.84
N ALA A 82 -3.04 -4.72 4.66
CA ALA A 82 -2.18 -4.40 5.79
C ALA A 82 -2.30 -5.48 6.87
N VAL A 83 -3.52 -5.88 7.23
CA VAL A 83 -3.77 -6.95 8.20
C VAL A 83 -3.14 -8.27 7.74
N PHE A 84 -3.30 -8.61 6.45
CA PHE A 84 -2.72 -9.83 5.89
C PHE A 84 -1.18 -9.86 5.96
N LEU A 85 -0.52 -8.72 5.73
CA LEU A 85 0.95 -8.64 5.69
C LEU A 85 1.60 -8.40 7.05
N LEU A 86 0.88 -7.76 7.99
CA LEU A 86 1.38 -7.40 9.32
C LEU A 86 0.96 -8.40 10.40
N GLY A 87 -0.01 -9.27 10.12
CA GLY A 87 -0.56 -10.24 11.05
C GLY A 87 -1.92 -9.84 11.60
N THR A 88 -2.61 -10.80 12.19
CA THR A 88 -3.96 -10.63 12.75
C THR A 88 -3.96 -10.11 14.19
N ASP A 89 -2.82 -10.15 14.87
CA ASP A 89 -2.69 -9.77 16.28
C ASP A 89 -2.47 -8.26 16.46
N LEU A 90 -2.60 -7.49 15.38
CA LEU A 90 -2.47 -6.04 15.43
C LEU A 90 -3.74 -5.37 15.99
N ALA A 91 -3.57 -4.31 16.76
CA ALA A 91 -4.66 -3.51 17.30
C ALA A 91 -5.13 -2.46 16.26
N LEU A 92 -6.35 -2.65 15.72
CA LEU A 92 -7.01 -1.62 14.91
C LEU A 92 -7.69 -0.62 15.84
N THR A 93 -7.22 0.64 15.85
CA THR A 93 -7.65 1.60 16.86
C THR A 93 -7.62 3.05 16.36
N ASN A 94 -7.92 4.01 17.23
CA ASN A 94 -7.76 5.44 17.02
C ASN A 94 -6.43 5.97 17.62
N GLY A 95 -6.18 7.27 17.53
CA GLY A 95 -4.95 7.88 18.04
C GLY A 95 -4.74 7.65 19.54
N ALA A 96 -5.80 7.81 20.35
CA ALA A 96 -5.74 7.58 21.80
C ALA A 96 -5.46 6.11 22.11
N GLY A 97 -6.18 5.17 21.48
CA GLY A 97 -5.98 3.75 21.69
C GLY A 97 -4.60 3.24 21.25
N ALA A 98 -3.95 3.88 20.26
CA ALA A 98 -2.57 3.56 19.90
C ALA A 98 -1.57 4.03 20.96
N ALA A 99 -1.80 5.17 21.61
CA ALA A 99 -0.99 5.62 22.73
C ALA A 99 -1.16 4.68 23.95
N ASP A 100 -2.40 4.26 24.25
CA ASP A 100 -2.70 3.26 25.28
C ASP A 100 -2.01 1.92 25.00
N HIS A 101 -2.02 1.50 23.73
CA HIS A 101 -1.32 0.29 23.29
C HIS A 101 0.19 0.39 23.58
N LEU A 102 0.83 1.49 23.18
CA LEU A 102 2.25 1.70 23.48
C LEU A 102 2.54 1.81 24.99
N ALA A 103 1.60 2.33 25.77
CA ALA A 103 1.74 2.39 27.23
C ALA A 103 1.80 1.00 27.85
N ARG A 104 0.95 0.07 27.38
CA ARG A 104 0.85 -1.30 27.88
C ARG A 104 1.99 -2.19 27.41
N GLU A 105 2.28 -2.15 26.11
CA GLU A 105 3.16 -3.13 25.45
C GLU A 105 4.66 -2.80 25.56
N GLY A 106 5.02 -1.65 26.11
CA GLY A 106 6.44 -1.29 26.35
C GLY A 106 7.33 -1.21 25.10
N ASP A 107 7.40 -2.27 24.31
CA ASP A 107 8.17 -2.37 23.05
C ASP A 107 7.26 -2.37 21.80
N GLY A 108 6.11 -1.72 21.88
CA GLY A 108 5.14 -1.65 20.78
C GLY A 108 5.56 -0.73 19.64
N LEU A 109 4.90 -0.92 18.49
CA LEU A 109 4.94 -0.03 17.34
C LEU A 109 3.54 0.56 17.09
N ALA A 110 3.49 1.81 16.63
CA ALA A 110 2.25 2.44 16.18
C ALA A 110 2.40 2.95 14.74
N LEU A 111 1.48 2.54 13.86
CA LEU A 111 1.34 3.03 12.50
C LEU A 111 0.22 4.05 12.50
N VAL A 112 0.55 5.32 12.35
CA VAL A 112 -0.42 6.40 12.51
C VAL A 112 -0.57 7.18 11.20
N GLU A 113 -1.79 7.19 10.65
CA GLU A 113 -2.13 8.03 9.51
C GLU A 113 -2.09 9.51 9.91
N ALA A 114 -1.52 10.36 9.06
CA ALA A 114 -1.21 11.75 9.36
C ALA A 114 -2.39 12.57 9.93
N ARG A 115 -3.63 12.29 9.51
CA ARG A 115 -4.83 12.97 10.03
C ARG A 115 -5.11 12.68 11.51
N PHE A 116 -4.56 11.60 12.08
CA PHE A 116 -4.71 11.21 13.47
C PHE A 116 -3.47 11.49 14.32
N ASP A 117 -2.40 12.06 13.73
CA ASP A 117 -1.12 12.30 14.40
C ASP A 117 -1.27 13.26 15.60
N ALA A 118 -2.10 14.29 15.47
CA ALA A 118 -2.33 15.24 16.55
C ALA A 118 -3.02 14.58 17.77
N GLU A 119 -4.05 13.76 17.53
CA GLU A 119 -4.73 13.00 18.59
C GLU A 119 -3.78 12.04 19.27
N PHE A 120 -3.02 11.28 18.48
CA PHE A 120 -2.02 10.34 19.00
C PHE A 120 -0.97 11.01 19.86
N ARG A 121 -0.40 12.15 19.42
CA ARG A 121 0.60 12.90 20.19
C ARG A 121 0.04 13.49 21.48
N ALA A 122 -1.19 13.98 21.47
CA ALA A 122 -1.84 14.48 22.67
C ALA A 122 -2.02 13.36 23.71
N ALA A 123 -2.43 12.17 23.26
CA ALA A 123 -2.57 11.01 24.13
C ALA A 123 -1.22 10.50 24.66
N LEU A 124 -0.16 10.49 23.85
CA LEU A 124 1.19 10.17 24.31
C LEU A 124 1.66 11.11 25.41
N ALA A 125 1.41 12.42 25.25
CA ALA A 125 1.78 13.41 26.25
C ALA A 125 1.04 13.17 27.58
N ALA A 126 -0.24 12.77 27.53
CA ALA A 126 -1.02 12.43 28.72
C ALA A 126 -0.45 11.19 29.46
N HIS A 127 0.13 10.24 28.73
CA HIS A 127 0.83 9.08 29.30
C HIS A 127 2.29 9.37 29.71
N GLY A 128 2.84 10.55 29.42
CA GLY A 128 4.25 10.85 29.62
C GLY A 128 5.19 10.02 28.74
N LEU A 129 4.71 9.53 27.61
CA LEU A 129 5.47 8.65 26.72
C LEU A 129 6.24 9.44 25.67
N THR A 130 7.46 8.97 25.39
CA THR A 130 8.29 9.48 24.31
C THR A 130 8.43 8.41 23.23
N VAL A 131 8.20 8.79 21.97
CA VAL A 131 8.32 7.91 20.81
C VAL A 131 9.28 8.50 19.79
N THR A 132 9.91 7.62 19.02
CA THR A 132 10.72 7.99 17.86
C THR A 132 9.94 7.67 16.58
N ARG A 133 9.88 8.65 15.67
CA ARG A 133 9.38 8.40 14.32
C ARG A 133 10.46 7.71 13.51
N SER A 134 10.27 6.42 13.24
CA SER A 134 11.26 5.56 12.59
C SER A 134 11.14 5.55 11.07
N ALA A 135 9.93 5.75 10.53
CA ALA A 135 9.69 5.79 9.10
C ALA A 135 8.44 6.62 8.76
N GLU A 136 8.34 7.03 7.50
CA GLU A 136 7.15 7.64 6.92
C GLU A 136 6.89 7.00 5.56
N ILE A 137 5.69 6.49 5.36
CA ILE A 137 5.24 5.87 4.11
C ILE A 137 4.17 6.75 3.49
N ARG A 138 4.35 7.08 2.21
CA ARG A 138 3.38 7.84 1.41
C ARG A 138 2.93 7.00 0.24
N GLY A 139 1.65 7.07 -0.07
CA GLY A 139 1.10 6.38 -1.22
C GLY A 139 -0.37 6.67 -1.42
N LEU A 140 -1.01 5.88 -2.27
CA LEU A 140 -2.41 5.97 -2.59
C LEU A 140 -3.18 4.84 -1.91
N ASN A 141 -4.16 5.21 -1.09
CA ASN A 141 -5.18 4.27 -0.67
C ASN A 141 -6.17 4.10 -1.83
N TYR A 142 -5.99 3.06 -2.64
CA TYR A 142 -6.78 2.81 -3.84
C TYR A 142 -8.25 2.47 -3.52
N SER A 143 -8.55 1.93 -2.33
CA SER A 143 -9.92 1.64 -1.89
C SER A 143 -10.73 2.90 -1.65
N ARG A 144 -10.08 4.01 -1.30
CA ARG A 144 -10.70 5.31 -1.04
C ARG A 144 -10.37 6.36 -2.11
N GLY A 145 -9.43 6.07 -3.00
CA GLY A 145 -8.94 7.02 -4.02
C GLY A 145 -8.22 8.24 -3.43
N GLN A 146 -7.63 8.12 -2.23
CA GLN A 146 -7.01 9.23 -1.51
C GLN A 146 -5.53 8.98 -1.23
N GLU A 147 -4.74 10.02 -1.28
CA GLU A 147 -3.36 9.96 -0.79
C GLU A 147 -3.36 9.72 0.72
N VAL A 148 -2.45 8.86 1.15
CA VAL A 148 -2.26 8.52 2.55
C VAL A 148 -0.80 8.69 2.92
N THR A 149 -0.57 9.27 4.10
CA THR A 149 0.75 9.34 4.74
C THR A 149 0.65 8.67 6.10
N ILE A 150 1.50 7.66 6.33
CA ILE A 150 1.50 6.88 7.57
C ILE A 150 2.89 6.98 8.19
N ALA A 151 2.96 7.43 9.42
CA ALA A 151 4.17 7.46 10.23
C ALA A 151 4.26 6.18 11.07
N VAL A 152 5.47 5.61 11.15
CA VAL A 152 5.79 4.48 12.02
C VAL A 152 6.49 5.01 13.26
N TYR A 153 5.88 4.80 14.40
CA TYR A 153 6.41 5.19 15.70
C TYR A 153 6.85 3.98 16.51
N ALA A 154 8.04 4.10 17.12
CA ALA A 154 8.56 3.15 18.09
C ALA A 154 8.69 3.83 19.44
N ARG A 155 8.33 3.14 20.54
CA ARG A 155 8.63 3.61 21.88
C ARG A 155 10.14 3.60 22.11
N ARG A 156 10.64 4.61 22.81
CA ARG A 156 12.02 4.67 23.29
C ARG A 156 12.19 3.93 24.61
#